data_0c38aa13fd6503b9efcfcf37dd7cf5f6
#
_entry.id   0c38aa13fd6503b9efcfcf37dd7cf5f6
#
_cell.length_a   1.000
_cell.length_b   1.000
_cell.length_c   1.000
_cell.angle_alpha   90.00
_cell.angle_beta   90.00
_cell.angle_gamma   90.00
#
_symmetry.space_group_name_H-M   'P 1'
#
loop_
_entity.id
_entity.type
_entity.pdbx_description
1 polymer ?
#
loop_
_entity_poly.entity_id
_entity_poly.type
_entity_poly.pdbx_seq_one_letter_code
_entity_poly.pdbx_strand_id
1 'polypeptide(L)'
;LVKGASQGEGLGNQFLTHIREVAAILHVVRLFEDKDIIHVENKVDPLSDVQTIETELILADLQTLQKQKEPKGTSAPKEAFAAYEVVKKLKNHLDLGKPARTLALHLEERDAIKPLNLITMKPVVFCFNCSLEQLEKPEETKAKIQTIINGVNFIMFNPLEESTLNVLIQKAYETLGLISFLTAGEKEARAWTIPKGTLAPQAAGTIHTDFEKKFIKADIATYDDFVSCNGWTGAREKGKVQICGKDHEMKDGDVVEFKIGA
;
A
#
# COMPACT_ATOMS: atom_id res chain seq x y z
N LEU A 1 -4.11 12.39 -13.76
CA LEU A 1 -5.16 11.72 -14.53
C LEU A 1 -6.27 12.73 -14.80
N VAL A 2 -6.83 12.71 -15.98
CA VAL A 2 -7.94 13.60 -16.38
C VAL A 2 -9.07 12.76 -16.97
N LYS A 3 -10.26 13.34 -17.08
CA LYS A 3 -11.42 12.72 -17.71
C LYS A 3 -11.09 12.24 -19.13
N GLY A 4 -11.49 11.00 -19.46
CA GLY A 4 -11.20 10.36 -20.75
C GLY A 4 -9.84 9.67 -20.84
N ALA A 5 -9.08 9.59 -19.75
CA ALA A 5 -7.76 8.95 -19.74
C ALA A 5 -7.81 7.46 -20.07
N SER A 6 -8.91 6.78 -19.73
CA SER A 6 -9.14 5.36 -20.03
C SER A 6 -9.49 5.08 -21.49
N GLN A 7 -9.95 6.09 -22.24
CA GLN A 7 -10.34 5.99 -23.64
C GLN A 7 -9.30 6.56 -24.61
N GLY A 8 -8.28 7.29 -24.09
CA GLY A 8 -7.27 7.96 -24.89
C GLY A 8 -6.17 7.02 -25.38
N GLU A 9 -5.77 7.19 -26.65
CA GLU A 9 -4.48 6.70 -27.14
C GLU A 9 -3.38 7.66 -26.65
N GLY A 10 -2.34 7.14 -25.95
CA GLY A 10 -1.19 7.94 -25.57
C GLY A 10 -0.91 7.97 -24.07
N LEU A 11 -0.57 9.14 -23.51
CA LEU A 11 -0.06 9.33 -22.14
C LEU A 11 -1.00 8.79 -21.05
N GLY A 12 -2.32 8.85 -21.23
CA GLY A 12 -3.29 8.33 -20.27
C GLY A 12 -3.19 6.82 -20.08
N ASN A 13 -3.13 6.05 -21.16
CA ASN A 13 -2.98 4.60 -21.13
C ASN A 13 -1.62 4.17 -20.58
N GLN A 14 -0.55 4.90 -20.90
CA GLN A 14 0.77 4.67 -20.33
C GLN A 14 0.76 4.86 -18.80
N PHE A 15 0.13 5.92 -18.33
CA PHE A 15 0.00 6.20 -16.91
C PHE A 15 -0.81 5.11 -16.18
N LEU A 16 -1.93 4.65 -16.76
CA LEU A 16 -2.71 3.55 -16.22
C LEU A 16 -1.91 2.23 -16.15
N THR A 17 -1.02 1.99 -17.12
CA THR A 17 -0.11 0.85 -17.10
C THR A 17 0.83 0.93 -15.90
N HIS A 18 1.45 2.07 -15.62
CA HIS A 18 2.29 2.26 -14.44
C HIS A 18 1.52 2.09 -13.13
N ILE A 19 0.27 2.59 -13.07
CA ILE A 19 -0.57 2.36 -11.89
C ILE A 19 -0.85 0.85 -11.67
N ARG A 20 -0.91 0.04 -12.72
CA ARG A 20 -1.08 -1.41 -12.58
C ARG A 20 0.12 -2.09 -11.89
N GLU A 21 1.31 -1.55 -12.00
CA GLU A 21 2.55 -2.13 -11.48
C GLU A 21 2.81 -1.82 -10.01
N VAL A 22 2.21 -0.75 -9.46
CA VAL A 22 2.42 -0.36 -8.06
C VAL A 22 1.57 -1.18 -7.09
N ALA A 23 1.99 -1.27 -5.83
CA ALA A 23 1.30 -2.04 -4.80
C ALA A 23 0.14 -1.30 -4.13
N ALA A 24 0.17 0.04 -4.08
CA ALA A 24 -0.87 0.90 -3.53
C ALA A 24 -0.94 2.23 -4.29
N ILE A 25 -2.03 2.96 -4.10
CA ILE A 25 -2.28 4.26 -4.73
C ILE A 25 -2.38 5.33 -3.66
N LEU A 26 -1.59 6.40 -3.79
CA LEU A 26 -1.78 7.64 -3.06
C LEU A 26 -2.60 8.60 -3.93
N HIS A 27 -3.88 8.79 -3.60
CA HIS A 27 -4.77 9.67 -4.33
C HIS A 27 -4.69 11.07 -3.73
N VAL A 28 -3.87 11.93 -4.32
CA VAL A 28 -3.70 13.31 -3.87
C VAL A 28 -4.84 14.18 -4.36
N VAL A 29 -5.53 14.83 -3.42
CA VAL A 29 -6.69 15.69 -3.68
C VAL A 29 -6.40 17.09 -3.13
N ARG A 30 -6.54 18.12 -3.96
CA ARG A 30 -6.37 19.51 -3.53
C ARG A 30 -7.61 19.99 -2.80
N LEU A 31 -7.44 20.53 -1.58
CA LEU A 31 -8.55 20.99 -0.74
C LEU A 31 -8.64 22.53 -0.64
N PHE A 32 -7.60 23.26 -1.00
CA PHE A 32 -7.49 24.71 -0.90
C PHE A 32 -7.65 25.42 -2.26
N GLU A 33 -8.12 26.64 -2.25
CA GLU A 33 -8.15 27.53 -3.41
C GLU A 33 -6.89 28.40 -3.42
N ASP A 34 -6.29 28.54 -4.59
CA ASP A 34 -5.15 29.44 -4.84
C ASP A 34 -5.26 29.96 -6.27
N LYS A 35 -5.26 31.28 -6.43
CA LYS A 35 -5.42 31.93 -7.74
C LYS A 35 -4.20 31.78 -8.64
N ASP A 36 -3.03 31.57 -8.04
CA ASP A 36 -1.78 31.45 -8.76
C ASP A 36 -1.51 30.01 -9.24
N ILE A 37 -2.30 29.04 -8.77
CA ILE A 37 -2.18 27.62 -9.14
C ILE A 37 -3.38 27.22 -9.99
N ILE A 38 -3.16 26.95 -11.26
CA ILE A 38 -4.20 26.54 -12.22
C ILE A 38 -4.76 25.17 -11.80
N HIS A 39 -6.09 25.02 -11.87
CA HIS A 39 -6.78 23.74 -11.74
C HIS A 39 -7.27 23.28 -13.12
N VAL A 40 -7.26 21.96 -13.38
CA VAL A 40 -7.63 21.37 -14.69
C VAL A 40 -9.05 21.78 -15.11
N GLU A 41 -9.98 21.81 -14.15
CA GLU A 41 -11.39 22.20 -14.39
C GLU A 41 -11.63 23.70 -14.12
N ASN A 42 -10.59 24.53 -13.98
CA ASN A 42 -10.67 25.96 -13.61
C ASN A 42 -11.39 26.25 -12.29
N LYS A 43 -11.75 25.25 -11.53
CA LYS A 43 -12.39 25.33 -10.21
C LYS A 43 -11.94 24.17 -9.35
N VAL A 44 -11.61 24.43 -8.10
CA VAL A 44 -11.31 23.39 -7.11
C VAL A 44 -12.60 22.79 -6.62
N ASP A 45 -12.86 21.54 -6.98
CA ASP A 45 -14.01 20.75 -6.52
C ASP A 45 -13.52 19.35 -6.12
N PRO A 46 -13.09 19.18 -4.86
CA PRO A 46 -12.47 17.93 -4.39
C PRO A 46 -13.37 16.69 -4.55
N LEU A 47 -14.69 16.85 -4.45
CA LEU A 47 -15.64 15.75 -4.66
C LEU A 47 -15.65 15.31 -6.12
N SER A 48 -15.76 16.26 -7.04
CA SER A 48 -15.73 16.00 -8.49
C SER A 48 -14.38 15.39 -8.90
N ASP A 49 -13.27 15.90 -8.33
CA ASP A 49 -11.92 15.39 -8.62
C ASP A 49 -11.76 13.93 -8.22
N VAL A 50 -12.21 13.56 -7.01
CA VAL A 50 -12.18 12.17 -6.53
C VAL A 50 -13.03 11.27 -7.43
N GLN A 51 -14.28 11.68 -7.72
CA GLN A 51 -15.20 10.90 -8.54
C GLN A 51 -14.70 10.71 -9.98
N THR A 52 -14.11 11.74 -10.57
CA THR A 52 -13.52 11.69 -11.92
C THR A 52 -12.40 10.64 -11.97
N ILE A 53 -11.46 10.69 -11.04
CA ILE A 53 -10.35 9.73 -11.00
C ILE A 53 -10.86 8.30 -10.73
N GLU A 54 -11.73 8.10 -9.75
CA GLU A 54 -12.28 6.77 -9.47
C GLU A 54 -13.02 6.20 -10.69
N THR A 55 -13.78 7.02 -11.40
CA THR A 55 -14.48 6.61 -12.62
C THR A 55 -13.51 6.15 -13.71
N GLU A 56 -12.43 6.89 -13.97
CA GLU A 56 -11.43 6.51 -14.95
C GLU A 56 -10.72 5.18 -14.61
N LEU A 57 -10.43 4.96 -13.31
CA LEU A 57 -9.84 3.70 -12.87
C LEU A 57 -10.82 2.52 -13.02
N ILE A 58 -12.10 2.73 -12.71
CA ILE A 58 -13.17 1.75 -12.90
C ILE A 58 -13.33 1.39 -14.39
N LEU A 59 -13.36 2.38 -15.27
CA LEU A 59 -13.45 2.16 -16.72
C LEU A 59 -12.26 1.37 -17.26
N ALA A 60 -11.06 1.66 -16.78
CA ALA A 60 -9.86 0.90 -17.15
C ALA A 60 -9.92 -0.57 -16.71
N ASP A 61 -10.49 -0.84 -15.54
CA ASP A 61 -10.68 -2.22 -15.06
C ASP A 61 -11.81 -2.93 -15.79
N LEU A 62 -12.91 -2.24 -16.11
CA LEU A 62 -13.98 -2.79 -16.96
C LEU A 62 -13.44 -3.24 -18.32
N GLN A 63 -12.59 -2.44 -18.97
CA GLN A 63 -11.93 -2.83 -20.21
C GLN A 63 -11.06 -4.10 -20.04
N THR A 64 -10.40 -4.27 -18.91
CA THR A 64 -9.61 -5.47 -18.59
C THR A 64 -10.50 -6.68 -18.42
N LEU A 65 -11.63 -6.53 -17.68
CA LEU A 65 -12.57 -7.60 -17.44
C LEU A 65 -13.36 -7.98 -18.71
N GLN A 66 -13.65 -7.02 -19.60
CA GLN A 66 -14.34 -7.30 -20.88
C GLN A 66 -13.55 -8.21 -21.80
N LYS A 67 -12.22 -8.17 -21.72
CA LYS A 67 -11.33 -9.06 -22.50
C LYS A 67 -11.35 -10.51 -21.99
N GLN A 68 -11.85 -10.75 -20.79
CA GLN A 68 -11.94 -12.10 -20.22
C GLN A 68 -13.07 -12.88 -20.91
N LYS A 69 -12.73 -14.07 -21.41
CA LYS A 69 -13.67 -14.95 -22.11
C LYS A 69 -14.16 -16.04 -21.17
N GLU A 70 -15.44 -16.40 -21.30
CA GLU A 70 -15.99 -17.54 -20.59
C GLU A 70 -15.30 -18.82 -21.01
N PRO A 71 -14.85 -19.66 -20.05
CA PRO A 71 -14.26 -20.96 -20.36
C PRO A 71 -15.29 -21.83 -21.12
N LYS A 72 -14.85 -22.50 -22.19
CA LYS A 72 -15.72 -23.33 -23.03
C LYS A 72 -15.31 -24.80 -22.94
N GLY A 73 -16.31 -25.69 -22.97
CA GLY A 73 -16.14 -27.13 -23.04
C GLY A 73 -15.88 -27.80 -21.67
N THR A 74 -16.06 -29.13 -21.66
CA THR A 74 -15.92 -29.97 -20.46
C THR A 74 -14.48 -30.20 -20.04
N SER A 75 -13.52 -29.81 -20.86
CA SER A 75 -12.07 -29.95 -20.60
C SER A 75 -11.44 -28.73 -19.89
N ALA A 76 -12.18 -27.63 -19.72
CA ALA A 76 -11.67 -26.48 -18.99
C ALA A 76 -11.60 -26.79 -17.49
N PRO A 77 -10.53 -26.37 -16.79
CA PRO A 77 -10.37 -26.55 -15.34
C PRO A 77 -11.53 -25.91 -14.57
N LYS A 78 -11.98 -26.55 -13.48
CA LYS A 78 -13.05 -25.99 -12.60
C LYS A 78 -12.67 -24.63 -12.05
N GLU A 79 -11.39 -24.43 -11.77
CA GLU A 79 -10.83 -23.16 -11.29
C GLU A 79 -11.03 -22.02 -12.30
N ALA A 80 -10.98 -22.31 -13.61
CA ALA A 80 -11.23 -21.30 -14.64
C ALA A 80 -12.68 -20.81 -14.65
N PHE A 81 -13.63 -21.73 -14.44
CA PHE A 81 -15.05 -21.36 -14.30
C PHE A 81 -15.29 -20.56 -13.03
N ALA A 82 -14.69 -20.97 -11.89
CA ALA A 82 -14.79 -20.23 -10.64
C ALA A 82 -14.23 -18.81 -10.78
N ALA A 83 -13.05 -18.65 -11.40
CA ALA A 83 -12.46 -17.34 -11.68
C ALA A 83 -13.36 -16.48 -12.57
N TYR A 84 -14.01 -17.06 -13.58
CA TYR A 84 -14.90 -16.32 -14.46
C TYR A 84 -16.20 -15.87 -13.75
N GLU A 85 -16.71 -16.63 -12.79
CA GLU A 85 -17.83 -16.19 -11.95
C GLU A 85 -17.44 -14.95 -11.13
N VAL A 86 -16.20 -14.89 -10.61
CA VAL A 86 -15.69 -13.70 -9.92
C VAL A 86 -15.56 -12.52 -10.89
N VAL A 87 -15.13 -12.75 -12.13
CA VAL A 87 -15.08 -11.71 -13.18
C VAL A 87 -16.48 -11.13 -13.43
N LYS A 88 -17.53 -11.96 -13.48
CA LYS A 88 -18.93 -11.49 -13.64
C LYS A 88 -19.40 -10.64 -12.44
N LYS A 89 -19.11 -11.10 -11.21
CA LYS A 89 -19.41 -10.34 -9.98
C LYS A 89 -18.74 -8.97 -10.02
N LEU A 90 -17.46 -8.92 -10.40
CA LEU A 90 -16.69 -7.68 -10.49
C LEU A 90 -17.22 -6.74 -11.57
N LYS A 91 -17.58 -7.24 -12.78
CA LYS A 91 -18.19 -6.42 -13.82
C LYS A 91 -19.45 -5.72 -13.30
N ASN A 92 -20.36 -6.48 -12.71
CA ASN A 92 -21.60 -5.91 -12.16
C ASN A 92 -21.34 -4.88 -11.07
N HIS A 93 -20.32 -5.11 -10.22
CA HIS A 93 -19.95 -4.20 -9.14
C HIS A 93 -19.36 -2.89 -9.67
N LEU A 94 -18.46 -2.98 -10.65
CA LEU A 94 -17.84 -1.83 -11.31
C LEU A 94 -18.87 -1.03 -12.15
N ASP A 95 -19.80 -1.69 -12.82
CA ASP A 95 -20.90 -1.03 -13.58
C ASP A 95 -21.81 -0.19 -12.67
N LEU A 96 -21.87 -0.51 -11.36
CA LEU A 96 -22.53 0.33 -10.36
C LEU A 96 -21.66 1.51 -9.87
N GLY A 97 -20.52 1.76 -10.49
CA GLY A 97 -19.58 2.82 -10.11
C GLY A 97 -18.84 2.54 -8.80
N LYS A 98 -18.75 1.27 -8.36
CA LYS A 98 -18.08 0.89 -7.12
C LYS A 98 -16.72 0.26 -7.41
N PRO A 99 -15.62 0.73 -6.79
CA PRO A 99 -14.30 0.15 -7.03
C PRO A 99 -14.20 -1.29 -6.52
N ALA A 100 -13.43 -2.14 -7.21
CA ALA A 100 -13.33 -3.58 -6.93
C ALA A 100 -12.94 -3.91 -5.48
N ARG A 101 -12.13 -3.06 -4.82
CA ARG A 101 -11.73 -3.20 -3.41
C ARG A 101 -12.90 -3.19 -2.42
N THR A 102 -14.07 -2.64 -2.81
CA THR A 102 -15.27 -2.58 -1.95
C THR A 102 -16.16 -3.81 -2.09
N LEU A 103 -15.87 -4.72 -3.03
CA LEU A 103 -16.55 -6.00 -3.15
C LEU A 103 -15.97 -6.99 -2.14
N ALA A 104 -16.83 -7.56 -1.30
CA ALA A 104 -16.43 -8.63 -0.39
C ALA A 104 -16.14 -9.91 -1.20
N LEU A 105 -14.86 -10.30 -1.26
CA LEU A 105 -14.39 -11.52 -1.91
C LEU A 105 -13.67 -12.39 -0.88
N HIS A 106 -13.89 -13.71 -0.97
CA HIS A 106 -13.12 -14.70 -0.22
C HIS A 106 -11.66 -14.75 -0.70
N LEU A 107 -10.77 -15.31 0.09
CA LEU A 107 -9.35 -15.37 -0.23
C LEU A 107 -9.10 -16.07 -1.57
N GLU A 108 -9.75 -17.22 -1.79
CA GLU A 108 -9.66 -18.00 -3.04
C GLU A 108 -10.14 -17.20 -4.27
N GLU A 109 -11.22 -16.40 -4.11
CA GLU A 109 -11.74 -15.53 -5.18
C GLU A 109 -10.73 -14.41 -5.50
N ARG A 110 -10.07 -13.84 -4.49
CA ARG A 110 -9.03 -12.82 -4.68
C ARG A 110 -7.82 -13.39 -5.40
N ASP A 111 -7.37 -14.58 -5.01
CA ASP A 111 -6.22 -15.24 -5.65
C ASP A 111 -6.52 -15.60 -7.11
N ALA A 112 -7.73 -16.04 -7.42
CA ALA A 112 -8.14 -16.38 -8.79
C ALA A 112 -8.09 -15.19 -9.76
N ILE A 113 -8.33 -13.95 -9.28
CA ILE A 113 -8.32 -12.73 -10.11
C ILE A 113 -7.03 -11.93 -10.02
N LYS A 114 -6.11 -12.30 -9.14
CA LYS A 114 -4.81 -11.62 -8.94
C LYS A 114 -4.02 -11.39 -10.25
N PRO A 115 -3.99 -12.34 -11.21
CA PRO A 115 -3.32 -12.13 -12.50
C PRO A 115 -3.89 -10.99 -13.35
N LEU A 116 -5.13 -10.54 -13.08
CA LEU A 116 -5.76 -9.45 -13.83
C LEU A 116 -5.21 -8.07 -13.46
N ASN A 117 -4.47 -7.95 -12.35
CA ASN A 117 -3.87 -6.72 -11.86
C ASN A 117 -4.83 -5.52 -11.89
N LEU A 118 -6.06 -5.73 -11.37
CA LEU A 118 -7.08 -4.68 -11.36
C LEU A 118 -6.62 -3.49 -10.53
N ILE A 119 -6.72 -2.29 -11.11
CA ILE A 119 -6.29 -1.04 -10.48
C ILE A 119 -7.17 -0.74 -9.26
N THR A 120 -8.49 -0.88 -9.42
CA THR A 120 -9.46 -0.56 -8.35
C THR A 120 -9.49 -1.59 -7.22
N MET A 121 -8.76 -2.72 -7.34
CA MET A 121 -8.54 -3.68 -6.26
C MET A 121 -7.43 -3.24 -5.32
N LYS A 122 -6.53 -2.37 -5.76
CA LYS A 122 -5.40 -1.90 -4.97
C LYS A 122 -5.86 -1.08 -3.76
N PRO A 123 -5.11 -1.14 -2.64
CA PRO A 123 -5.32 -0.24 -1.52
C PRO A 123 -5.13 1.22 -1.96
N VAL A 124 -5.98 2.11 -1.47
CA VAL A 124 -5.91 3.55 -1.75
C VAL A 124 -5.82 4.31 -0.43
N VAL A 125 -4.90 5.26 -0.38
CA VAL A 125 -4.83 6.29 0.67
C VAL A 125 -5.22 7.62 0.04
N PHE A 126 -6.28 8.24 0.54
CA PHE A 126 -6.64 9.58 0.13
C PHE A 126 -5.79 10.60 0.89
N CYS A 127 -5.09 11.44 0.13
CA CYS A 127 -4.15 12.43 0.64
C CYS A 127 -4.67 13.83 0.32
N PHE A 128 -5.29 14.50 1.29
CA PHE A 128 -5.82 15.85 1.06
C PHE A 128 -4.72 16.88 1.27
N ASN A 129 -4.33 17.53 0.20
CA ASN A 129 -3.40 18.65 0.21
C ASN A 129 -4.12 19.89 0.74
N CYS A 130 -3.78 20.29 1.96
CA CYS A 130 -4.42 21.34 2.73
C CYS A 130 -3.56 22.61 2.80
N SER A 131 -4.19 23.78 2.93
CA SER A 131 -3.49 24.99 3.35
C SER A 131 -3.07 24.90 4.83
N LEU A 132 -2.16 25.77 5.26
CA LEU A 132 -1.77 25.86 6.67
C LEU A 132 -2.96 26.19 7.57
N GLU A 133 -3.81 27.11 7.15
CA GLU A 133 -5.04 27.46 7.89
C GLU A 133 -5.97 26.24 8.07
N GLN A 134 -6.10 25.40 7.06
CA GLN A 134 -6.90 24.17 7.14
C GLN A 134 -6.28 23.13 8.09
N LEU A 135 -4.96 23.08 8.20
CA LEU A 135 -4.26 22.22 9.16
C LEU A 135 -4.39 22.74 10.60
N GLU A 136 -4.47 24.05 10.81
CA GLU A 136 -4.73 24.65 12.11
C GLU A 136 -6.16 24.41 12.63
N LYS A 137 -7.12 24.12 11.71
CA LYS A 137 -8.52 23.79 12.02
C LYS A 137 -8.86 22.33 11.68
N PRO A 138 -8.21 21.35 12.32
CA PRO A 138 -8.25 19.96 11.86
C PRO A 138 -9.66 19.34 11.92
N GLU A 139 -10.47 19.66 12.90
CA GLU A 139 -11.81 19.07 13.06
C GLU A 139 -12.79 19.57 11.98
N GLU A 140 -12.75 20.86 11.65
CA GLU A 140 -13.55 21.43 10.58
C GLU A 140 -13.14 20.83 9.21
N THR A 141 -11.84 20.75 8.98
CA THR A 141 -11.27 20.21 7.76
C THR A 141 -11.59 18.72 7.60
N LYS A 142 -11.48 17.93 8.66
CA LYS A 142 -11.89 16.50 8.68
C LYS A 142 -13.38 16.35 8.35
N ALA A 143 -14.25 17.14 8.96
CA ALA A 143 -15.68 17.10 8.68
C ALA A 143 -15.98 17.37 7.19
N LYS A 144 -15.32 18.37 6.59
CA LYS A 144 -15.40 18.65 5.15
C LYS A 144 -14.93 17.45 4.32
N ILE A 145 -13.78 16.86 4.63
CA ILE A 145 -13.25 15.71 3.92
C ILE A 145 -14.21 14.50 4.00
N GLN A 146 -14.82 14.25 5.16
CA GLN A 146 -15.77 13.14 5.33
C GLN A 146 -17.00 13.25 4.44
N THR A 147 -17.39 14.46 4.03
CA THR A 147 -18.46 14.62 3.03
C THR A 147 -18.04 14.22 1.62
N ILE A 148 -16.73 14.17 1.35
CA ILE A 148 -16.17 13.82 0.04
C ILE A 148 -15.98 12.31 -0.09
N ILE A 149 -15.45 11.65 0.94
CA ILE A 149 -15.00 10.24 0.88
C ILE A 149 -15.63 9.33 1.96
N ASN A 150 -16.84 9.53 2.37
CA ASN A 150 -17.66 8.67 3.26
C ASN A 150 -16.89 7.55 4.01
N GLY A 151 -16.29 7.88 5.17
CA GLY A 151 -15.75 6.87 6.10
C GLY A 151 -14.49 6.14 5.66
N VAL A 152 -13.83 6.56 4.58
CA VAL A 152 -12.55 6.00 4.13
C VAL A 152 -11.40 6.66 4.90
N ASN A 153 -10.34 5.90 5.20
CA ASN A 153 -9.12 6.44 5.79
C ASN A 153 -8.46 7.48 4.88
N PHE A 154 -8.12 8.63 5.45
CA PHE A 154 -7.44 9.71 4.75
C PHE A 154 -6.36 10.35 5.60
N ILE A 155 -5.49 11.10 4.96
CA ILE A 155 -4.53 11.99 5.59
C ILE A 155 -4.72 13.41 5.08
N MET A 156 -4.49 14.36 6.00
CA MET A 156 -4.32 15.76 5.67
C MET A 156 -2.83 16.06 5.68
N PHE A 157 -2.33 16.69 4.65
CA PHE A 157 -0.91 17.04 4.56
C PHE A 157 -0.72 18.37 3.83
N ASN A 158 0.43 18.98 4.06
CA ASN A 158 0.93 20.11 3.29
C ASN A 158 2.36 19.77 2.87
N PRO A 159 2.71 19.83 1.58
CA PRO A 159 4.06 19.48 1.11
C PRO A 159 5.18 20.35 1.71
N LEU A 160 4.85 21.53 2.23
CA LEU A 160 5.80 22.45 2.85
C LEU A 160 6.03 22.15 4.35
N GLU A 161 5.23 21.25 4.94
CA GLU A 161 5.29 20.86 6.35
C GLU A 161 5.81 19.43 6.49
N GLU A 162 7.10 19.30 6.83
CA GLU A 162 7.78 18.01 6.95
C GLU A 162 7.10 17.04 7.91
N SER A 163 6.55 17.55 9.02
CA SER A 163 5.80 16.75 10.00
C SER A 163 4.62 15.98 9.37
N THR A 164 3.95 16.59 8.38
CA THR A 164 2.81 15.98 7.69
C THR A 164 3.25 14.92 6.68
N LEU A 165 4.46 15.03 6.12
CA LEU A 165 5.03 14.03 5.22
C LEU A 165 5.37 12.73 5.97
N ASN A 166 5.81 12.82 7.22
CA ASN A 166 6.05 11.63 8.04
C ASN A 166 4.76 10.83 8.26
N VAL A 167 3.62 11.51 8.50
CA VAL A 167 2.31 10.85 8.61
C VAL A 167 1.93 10.14 7.31
N LEU A 168 2.23 10.75 6.16
CA LEU A 168 2.00 10.17 4.85
C LEU A 168 2.79 8.86 4.67
N ILE A 169 4.09 8.87 5.02
CA ILE A 169 4.96 7.70 4.92
C ILE A 169 4.45 6.57 5.82
N GLN A 170 4.16 6.88 7.09
CA GLN A 170 3.63 5.90 8.04
C GLN A 170 2.33 5.28 7.53
N LYS A 171 1.41 6.11 7.00
CA LYS A 171 0.14 5.61 6.47
C LYS A 171 0.29 4.73 5.24
N ALA A 172 1.26 5.03 4.38
CA ALA A 172 1.59 4.18 3.24
C ALA A 172 2.10 2.80 3.70
N TYR A 173 2.98 2.75 4.71
CA TYR A 173 3.47 1.50 5.31
C TYR A 173 2.34 0.69 5.95
N GLU A 174 1.48 1.32 6.76
CA GLU A 174 0.31 0.68 7.35
C GLU A 174 -0.63 0.09 6.28
N THR A 175 -0.91 0.87 5.23
CA THR A 175 -1.82 0.47 4.15
C THR A 175 -1.29 -0.72 3.35
N LEU A 176 0.02 -0.80 3.18
CA LEU A 176 0.70 -1.91 2.54
C LEU A 176 0.96 -3.09 3.48
N GLY A 177 0.67 -2.93 4.77
CA GLY A 177 0.99 -3.93 5.78
C GLY A 177 2.50 -4.19 5.90
N LEU A 178 3.31 -3.12 5.78
CA LEU A 178 4.76 -3.20 5.85
C LEU A 178 5.27 -2.83 7.24
N ILE A 179 6.38 -3.44 7.61
CA ILE A 179 7.19 -3.11 8.79
C ILE A 179 8.65 -3.00 8.37
N SER A 180 9.47 -2.34 9.20
CA SER A 180 10.90 -2.26 9.01
C SER A 180 11.65 -2.86 10.17
N PHE A 181 12.64 -3.71 9.90
CA PHE A 181 13.65 -4.12 10.87
C PHE A 181 15.00 -3.54 10.51
N LEU A 182 15.91 -3.50 11.47
CA LEU A 182 17.22 -2.88 11.36
C LEU A 182 18.31 -3.94 11.52
N THR A 183 19.34 -3.84 10.72
CA THR A 183 20.62 -4.50 11.01
C THR A 183 21.64 -3.45 11.40
N ALA A 184 22.37 -3.68 12.49
CA ALA A 184 23.41 -2.77 12.97
C ALA A 184 24.70 -3.56 13.26
N GLY A 185 25.71 -3.28 12.47
CA GLY A 185 27.06 -3.79 12.61
C GLY A 185 28.06 -2.66 12.85
N GLU A 186 29.36 -3.00 12.98
CA GLU A 186 30.42 -2.02 13.18
C GLU A 186 30.59 -1.06 11.99
N LYS A 187 30.28 -1.51 10.78
CA LYS A 187 30.52 -0.77 9.53
C LYS A 187 29.26 -0.15 8.94
N GLU A 188 28.09 -0.72 9.20
CA GLU A 188 26.86 -0.32 8.54
C GLU A 188 25.67 -0.55 9.47
N ALA A 189 24.74 0.41 9.44
CA ALA A 189 23.38 0.24 9.95
C ALA A 189 22.41 0.41 8.78
N ARG A 190 21.45 -0.53 8.64
CA ARG A 190 20.51 -0.52 7.51
C ARG A 190 19.11 -0.94 7.93
N ALA A 191 18.12 -0.24 7.38
CA ALA A 191 16.71 -0.61 7.50
C ALA A 191 16.29 -1.53 6.32
N TRP A 192 15.48 -2.53 6.64
CA TRP A 192 14.96 -3.51 5.70
C TRP A 192 13.44 -3.56 5.82
N THR A 193 12.75 -3.41 4.72
CA THR A 193 11.28 -3.42 4.70
C THR A 193 10.76 -4.80 4.34
N ILE A 194 9.82 -5.30 5.15
CA ILE A 194 9.19 -6.61 4.98
C ILE A 194 7.67 -6.52 5.22
N PRO A 195 6.85 -7.44 4.69
CA PRO A 195 5.45 -7.57 5.08
C PRO A 195 5.30 -7.90 6.57
N LYS A 196 4.29 -7.36 7.22
CA LYS A 196 3.88 -7.74 8.57
C LYS A 196 3.52 -9.23 8.60
N GLY A 197 3.91 -9.93 9.65
CA GLY A 197 3.74 -11.39 9.74
C GLY A 197 4.90 -12.19 9.15
N THR A 198 5.94 -11.53 8.61
CA THR A 198 7.15 -12.20 8.11
C THR A 198 7.92 -12.84 9.25
N LEU A 199 8.30 -14.10 9.10
CA LEU A 199 9.12 -14.82 10.08
C LEU A 199 10.61 -14.51 9.92
N ALA A 200 11.38 -14.70 10.98
CA ALA A 200 12.81 -14.38 11.03
C ALA A 200 13.66 -15.01 9.90
N PRO A 201 13.46 -16.25 9.43
CA PRO A 201 14.20 -16.78 8.29
C PRO A 201 13.92 -16.04 6.98
N GLN A 202 12.65 -15.70 6.72
CA GLN A 202 12.24 -14.96 5.53
C GLN A 202 12.77 -13.52 5.57
N ALA A 203 12.76 -12.90 6.76
CA ALA A 203 13.38 -11.59 6.96
C ALA A 203 14.89 -11.62 6.67
N ALA A 204 15.59 -12.65 7.12
CA ALA A 204 17.00 -12.87 6.76
C ALA A 204 17.19 -13.05 5.25
N GLY A 205 16.23 -13.69 4.57
CA GLY A 205 16.18 -13.88 3.12
C GLY A 205 16.12 -12.57 2.33
N THR A 206 15.57 -11.49 2.90
CA THR A 206 15.57 -10.17 2.23
C THR A 206 16.95 -9.53 2.17
N ILE A 207 17.86 -9.93 3.06
CA ILE A 207 19.26 -9.49 3.03
C ILE A 207 20.03 -10.28 1.99
N HIS A 208 19.91 -11.60 2.02
CA HIS A 208 20.51 -12.52 1.07
C HIS A 208 19.77 -13.86 1.08
N THR A 209 19.52 -14.43 -0.09
CA THR A 209 18.76 -15.70 -0.24
C THR A 209 19.35 -16.87 0.53
N ASP A 210 20.68 -16.91 0.70
CA ASP A 210 21.34 -17.95 1.48
C ASP A 210 21.10 -17.82 2.99
N PHE A 211 20.78 -16.62 3.48
CA PHE A 211 20.52 -16.38 4.89
C PHE A 211 19.22 -17.08 5.32
N GLU A 212 18.21 -17.11 4.47
CA GLU A 212 16.98 -17.85 4.74
C GLU A 212 17.24 -19.36 4.87
N LYS A 213 17.99 -19.94 3.90
CA LYS A 213 18.29 -21.37 3.84
C LYS A 213 19.16 -21.84 5.00
N LYS A 214 20.13 -21.03 5.39
CA LYS A 214 21.14 -21.32 6.43
C LYS A 214 20.78 -20.73 7.79
N PHE A 215 19.56 -20.21 7.99
CA PHE A 215 19.13 -19.58 9.22
C PHE A 215 19.22 -20.56 10.40
N ILE A 216 19.90 -20.13 11.47
CA ILE A 216 19.98 -20.86 12.74
C ILE A 216 19.10 -20.18 13.80
N LYS A 217 19.34 -18.90 14.06
CA LYS A 217 18.64 -18.07 15.04
C LYS A 217 18.85 -16.59 14.74
N ALA A 218 18.07 -15.74 15.41
CA ALA A 218 18.26 -14.30 15.41
C ALA A 218 18.44 -13.80 16.85
N ASP A 219 19.43 -12.94 17.07
CA ASP A 219 19.56 -12.13 18.26
C ASP A 219 18.80 -10.83 17.98
N ILE A 220 17.79 -10.50 18.78
CA ILE A 220 16.88 -9.36 18.56
C ILE A 220 16.86 -8.46 19.78
N ALA A 221 16.95 -7.15 19.58
CA ALA A 221 16.65 -6.12 20.57
C ALA A 221 15.66 -5.12 19.99
N THR A 222 14.84 -4.48 20.81
CA THR A 222 14.02 -3.36 20.35
C THR A 222 14.93 -2.17 20.01
N TYR A 223 14.51 -1.28 19.10
CA TYR A 223 15.27 -0.08 18.76
C TYR A 223 15.62 0.75 20.01
N ASP A 224 14.66 0.97 20.90
CA ASP A 224 14.86 1.77 22.12
C ASP A 224 15.86 1.12 23.07
N ASP A 225 15.77 -0.19 23.28
CA ASP A 225 16.72 -0.94 24.11
C ASP A 225 18.12 -0.91 23.49
N PHE A 226 18.24 -1.09 22.17
CA PHE A 226 19.51 -1.07 21.48
C PHE A 226 20.22 0.29 21.60
N VAL A 227 19.49 1.39 21.38
CA VAL A 227 20.03 2.75 21.46
C VAL A 227 20.37 3.12 22.91
N SER A 228 19.47 2.85 23.87
CA SER A 228 19.70 3.18 25.29
C SER A 228 20.85 2.39 25.92
N CYS A 229 21.16 1.22 25.34
CA CYS A 229 22.27 0.37 25.77
C CYS A 229 23.57 0.61 25.00
N ASN A 230 23.63 1.58 24.08
CA ASN A 230 24.77 1.86 23.22
C ASN A 230 25.21 0.63 22.37
N GLY A 231 24.26 -0.10 21.83
CA GLY A 231 24.51 -1.19 20.91
C GLY A 231 24.48 -2.59 21.53
N TRP A 232 24.98 -3.57 20.76
CA TRP A 232 24.84 -5.00 21.09
C TRP A 232 25.47 -5.42 22.43
N THR A 233 26.67 -4.91 22.74
CA THR A 233 27.38 -5.28 23.97
C THR A 233 26.57 -4.88 25.20
N GLY A 234 26.18 -3.62 25.31
CA GLY A 234 25.39 -3.15 26.44
C GLY A 234 23.99 -3.75 26.50
N ALA A 235 23.38 -4.05 25.34
CA ALA A 235 22.08 -4.72 25.31
C ALA A 235 22.18 -6.17 25.84
N ARG A 236 23.26 -6.90 25.53
CA ARG A 236 23.52 -8.26 26.07
C ARG A 236 23.80 -8.23 27.57
N GLU A 237 24.65 -7.31 28.04
CA GLU A 237 24.97 -7.16 29.46
C GLU A 237 23.74 -6.85 30.32
N LYS A 238 22.78 -6.07 29.78
CA LYS A 238 21.53 -5.72 30.46
C LYS A 238 20.40 -6.73 30.23
N GLY A 239 20.66 -7.84 29.54
CA GLY A 239 19.65 -8.86 29.27
C GLY A 239 18.51 -8.41 28.35
N LYS A 240 18.77 -7.44 27.46
CA LYS A 240 17.81 -6.84 26.54
C LYS A 240 17.78 -7.52 25.16
N VAL A 241 18.62 -8.54 24.96
CA VAL A 241 18.67 -9.30 23.71
C VAL A 241 17.88 -10.58 23.86
N GLN A 242 16.90 -10.77 23.01
CA GLN A 242 16.13 -12.00 22.89
C GLN A 242 16.72 -12.90 21.81
N ILE A 243 16.90 -14.18 22.11
CA ILE A 243 17.31 -15.19 21.11
C ILE A 243 16.05 -15.81 20.53
N CYS A 244 15.85 -15.68 19.24
CA CYS A 244 14.65 -16.08 18.53
C CYS A 244 14.92 -17.20 17.51
N GLY A 245 14.01 -18.16 17.43
CA GLY A 245 14.05 -19.28 16.48
C GLY A 245 13.34 -18.97 15.16
N LYS A 246 13.10 -20.02 14.38
CA LYS A 246 12.51 -19.92 13.02
C LYS A 246 11.06 -19.43 13.01
N ASP A 247 10.33 -19.63 14.10
CA ASP A 247 8.89 -19.29 14.19
C ASP A 247 8.65 -17.88 14.74
N HIS A 248 9.71 -17.10 14.95
CA HIS A 248 9.58 -15.74 15.45
C HIS A 248 9.05 -14.80 14.34
N GLU A 249 7.92 -14.16 14.62
CA GLU A 249 7.38 -13.10 13.77
C GLU A 249 8.08 -11.79 14.06
N MET A 250 8.65 -11.18 13.02
CA MET A 250 9.36 -9.90 13.10
C MET A 250 8.43 -8.76 13.46
N LYS A 251 8.92 -7.82 14.25
CA LYS A 251 8.19 -6.61 14.67
C LYS A 251 8.84 -5.37 14.07
N ASP A 252 8.02 -4.32 13.93
CA ASP A 252 8.53 -3.02 13.48
C ASP A 252 9.52 -2.45 14.50
N GLY A 253 10.67 -1.99 14.01
CA GLY A 253 11.75 -1.47 14.85
C GLY A 253 12.65 -2.53 15.51
N ASP A 254 12.51 -3.82 15.21
CA ASP A 254 13.44 -4.84 15.67
C ASP A 254 14.85 -4.56 15.14
N VAL A 255 15.86 -4.50 16.01
CA VAL A 255 17.28 -4.50 15.63
C VAL A 255 17.78 -5.94 15.72
N VAL A 256 18.33 -6.46 14.61
CA VAL A 256 18.55 -7.90 14.45
C VAL A 256 19.97 -8.23 14.02
N GLU A 257 20.53 -9.27 14.64
CA GLU A 257 21.74 -9.95 14.17
C GLU A 257 21.39 -11.42 13.85
N PHE A 258 21.29 -11.73 12.54
CA PHE A 258 21.03 -13.10 12.10
C PHE A 258 22.26 -13.99 12.24
N LYS A 259 22.11 -15.17 12.82
CA LYS A 259 23.13 -16.21 12.90
C LYS A 259 22.81 -17.29 11.88
N ILE A 260 23.72 -17.49 10.95
CA ILE A 260 23.59 -18.43 9.83
C ILE A 260 24.65 -19.51 9.91
N GLY A 261 24.32 -20.70 9.41
CA GLY A 261 25.25 -21.80 9.26
C GLY A 261 26.31 -21.55 8.17
N ALA A 262 27.38 -22.32 8.20
CA ALA A 262 28.46 -22.25 7.21
C ALA A 262 28.00 -22.72 5.82
#